data_dd0325ed736024265bbac290faa9cce0
#
_entry.id   dd0325ed736024265bbac290faa9cce0
#
_cell.length_a   1.000
_cell.length_b   1.000
_cell.length_c   1.000
_cell.angle_alpha   90.00
_cell.angle_beta   90.00
_cell.angle_gamma   90.00
#
_symmetry.space_group_name_H-M   'P 1'
#
loop_
_entity.id
_entity.type
_entity.pdbx_description
1 polymer ?
#
loop_
_entity_poly.entity_id
_entity_poly.type
_entity_poly.pdbx_seq_one_letter_code
_entity_poly.pdbx_strand_id
1 'polypeptide(L)'
;MEKLRFIKEKLEEKKAENIVVLDVSKLTNIADFFIIATANSTVHARALAEHLEEEAKKAGVEIDHVEGMEFGGWILIDFLDVIVHIFTPELREYYGIEWIWSEAERVKL
;
A
#
# COMPACT_ATOMS: atom_id res chain seq x y z
N MET A 1 9.62 5.97 -10.89
CA MET A 1 9.27 6.98 -9.90
C MET A 1 9.83 6.62 -8.54
N GLU A 2 10.53 7.54 -7.93
CA GLU A 2 11.30 7.27 -6.70
C GLU A 2 10.43 6.94 -5.48
N LYS A 3 9.31 7.65 -5.31
CA LYS A 3 8.42 7.39 -4.18
C LYS A 3 7.86 5.96 -4.21
N LEU A 4 7.47 5.47 -5.40
CA LEU A 4 6.97 4.10 -5.54
C LEU A 4 8.04 3.07 -5.17
N ARG A 5 9.27 3.29 -5.64
CA ARG A 5 10.38 2.39 -5.31
C ARG A 5 10.70 2.41 -3.83
N PHE A 6 10.69 3.59 -3.23
CA PHE A 6 10.90 3.75 -1.79
C PHE A 6 9.88 2.92 -1.00
N ILE A 7 8.60 3.10 -1.29
CA ILE A 7 7.53 2.40 -0.57
C ILE A 7 7.63 0.89 -0.76
N LYS A 8 7.83 0.45 -2.01
CA LYS A 8 7.96 -0.97 -2.31
C LYS A 8 9.13 -1.60 -1.55
N GLU A 9 10.27 -0.92 -1.57
CA GLU A 9 11.47 -1.37 -0.87
C GLU A 9 11.24 -1.53 0.62
N LYS A 10 10.57 -0.54 1.25
CA LYS A 10 10.27 -0.60 2.69
C LYS A 10 9.29 -1.73 3.03
N LEU A 11 8.33 -1.99 2.15
CA LEU A 11 7.43 -3.13 2.31
C LEU A 11 8.18 -4.46 2.20
N GLU A 12 9.10 -4.56 1.25
CA GLU A 12 9.91 -5.76 1.06
C GLU A 12 10.83 -6.03 2.24
N GLU A 13 11.38 -4.98 2.86
CA GLU A 13 12.25 -5.11 4.03
C GLU A 13 11.57 -5.84 5.19
N LYS A 14 10.26 -5.70 5.30
CA LYS A 14 9.47 -6.37 6.35
C LYS A 14 8.63 -7.49 5.80
N LYS A 15 9.03 -8.04 4.65
CA LYS A 15 8.50 -9.28 4.08
C LYS A 15 7.03 -9.22 3.66
N ALA A 16 6.58 -8.06 3.20
CA ALA A 16 5.27 -7.98 2.54
C ALA A 16 5.29 -8.87 1.29
N GLU A 17 4.15 -9.48 1.00
CA GLU A 17 4.04 -10.42 -0.12
C GLU A 17 3.12 -9.88 -1.22
N ASN A 18 3.30 -10.40 -2.44
CA ASN A 18 2.44 -10.10 -3.57
C ASN A 18 2.20 -8.61 -3.78
N ILE A 19 3.29 -7.85 -3.80
CA ILE A 19 3.22 -6.39 -3.98
C ILE A 19 2.88 -6.09 -5.44
N VAL A 20 1.80 -5.34 -5.64
CA VAL A 20 1.32 -4.92 -6.94
C VAL A 20 1.23 -3.40 -6.95
N VAL A 21 1.70 -2.78 -8.02
CA VAL A 21 1.58 -1.33 -8.21
C VAL A 21 0.68 -1.09 -9.40
N LEU A 22 -0.36 -0.29 -9.19
CA LEU A 22 -1.33 0.06 -10.23
C LEU A 22 -1.28 1.56 -10.51
N ASP A 23 -1.24 1.90 -11.79
CA ASP A 23 -1.39 3.29 -12.21
C ASP A 23 -2.89 3.55 -12.38
N VAL A 24 -3.45 4.36 -11.48
CA VAL A 24 -4.88 4.69 -11.47
C VAL A 24 -5.13 6.14 -11.89
N SER A 25 -4.10 6.83 -12.36
CA SER A 25 -4.18 8.26 -12.66
C SER A 25 -5.23 8.62 -13.71
N LYS A 26 -5.51 7.71 -14.64
CA LYS A 26 -6.51 7.92 -15.69
C LYS A 26 -7.91 7.51 -15.28
N LEU A 27 -8.04 6.83 -14.13
CA LEU A 27 -9.32 6.25 -13.70
C LEU A 27 -9.94 7.01 -12.54
N THR A 28 -9.14 7.78 -11.79
CA THR A 28 -9.61 8.51 -10.63
C THR A 28 -8.74 9.74 -10.36
N ASN A 29 -9.31 10.69 -9.60
CA ASN A 29 -8.60 11.88 -9.16
C ASN A 29 -8.06 11.75 -7.73
N ILE A 30 -8.35 10.65 -7.03
CA ILE A 30 -7.95 10.52 -5.62
C ILE A 30 -6.48 10.17 -5.44
N ALA A 31 -5.86 9.56 -6.43
CA ALA A 31 -4.44 9.20 -6.38
C ALA A 31 -3.94 8.91 -7.79
N ASP A 32 -2.62 8.92 -7.95
CA ASP A 32 -1.99 8.50 -9.21
C ASP A 32 -1.69 7.00 -9.21
N PHE A 33 -1.35 6.46 -8.03
CA PHE A 33 -0.96 5.05 -7.92
C PHE A 33 -1.56 4.41 -6.68
N PHE A 34 -1.86 3.13 -6.80
CA PHE A 34 -2.15 2.25 -5.66
C PHE A 34 -1.02 1.25 -5.54
N ILE A 35 -0.59 0.99 -4.32
CA ILE A 35 0.30 -0.12 -4.02
C ILE A 35 -0.50 -1.07 -3.14
N ILE A 36 -0.59 -2.32 -3.55
CA ILE A 36 -1.35 -3.33 -2.83
C ILE A 36 -0.38 -4.42 -2.39
N ALA A 37 -0.38 -4.73 -1.11
CA ALA A 37 0.53 -5.72 -0.53
C ALA A 37 -0.22 -6.62 0.44
N THR A 38 0.29 -7.83 0.63
CA THR A 38 -0.28 -8.80 1.56
C THR A 38 0.63 -8.94 2.78
N ALA A 39 0.02 -8.85 3.96
CA ALA A 39 0.64 -9.20 5.23
C ALA A 39 0.12 -10.57 5.65
N ASN A 40 0.93 -11.37 6.35
CA ASN A 40 0.53 -12.72 6.72
C ASN A 40 -0.44 -12.77 7.92
N SER A 41 -0.60 -11.64 8.62
CA SER A 41 -1.49 -11.54 9.79
C SER A 41 -1.78 -10.06 10.08
N THR A 42 -2.72 -9.80 11.00
CA THR A 42 -3.00 -8.43 11.41
C THR A 42 -1.80 -7.81 12.14
N VAL A 43 -1.07 -8.61 12.90
CA VAL A 43 0.17 -8.16 13.57
C VAL A 43 1.21 -7.74 12.54
N HIS A 44 1.40 -8.54 11.50
CA HIS A 44 2.33 -8.24 10.42
C HIS A 44 1.90 -6.98 9.65
N ALA A 45 0.60 -6.85 9.40
CA ALA A 45 0.07 -5.66 8.71
C ALA A 45 0.38 -4.38 9.47
N ARG A 46 0.19 -4.39 10.80
CA ARG A 46 0.50 -3.23 11.64
C ARG A 46 2.00 -2.94 11.64
N ALA A 47 2.82 -3.99 11.70
CA ALA A 47 4.28 -3.83 11.67
C ALA A 47 4.74 -3.20 10.35
N LEU A 48 4.15 -3.62 9.23
CA LEU A 48 4.44 -3.03 7.92
C LEU A 48 4.06 -1.54 7.89
N ALA A 49 2.89 -1.21 8.40
CA ALA A 49 2.42 0.19 8.42
C ALA A 49 3.32 1.05 9.31
N GLU A 50 3.68 0.56 10.49
CA GLU A 50 4.56 1.29 11.40
C GLU A 50 5.94 1.51 10.79
N HIS A 51 6.46 0.49 10.11
CA HIS A 51 7.76 0.59 9.43
C HIS A 51 7.71 1.66 8.34
N LEU A 52 6.64 1.67 7.53
CA LEU A 52 6.48 2.69 6.50
C LEU A 52 6.40 4.09 7.09
N GLU A 53 5.66 4.26 8.19
CA GLU A 53 5.54 5.55 8.85
C GLU A 53 6.89 6.04 9.37
N GLU A 54 7.65 5.16 10.03
CA GLU A 54 8.97 5.51 10.56
C GLU A 54 9.95 5.87 9.45
N GLU A 55 10.03 5.05 8.41
CA GLU A 55 10.97 5.27 7.33
C GLU A 55 10.60 6.49 6.48
N ALA A 56 9.31 6.72 6.27
CA ALA A 56 8.84 7.92 5.56
C ALA A 56 9.22 9.18 6.34
N LYS A 57 9.05 9.16 7.65
CA LYS A 57 9.42 10.30 8.50
C LYS A 57 10.91 10.61 8.41
N LYS A 58 11.75 9.58 8.46
CA LYS A 58 13.20 9.73 8.34
C LYS A 58 13.61 10.28 6.98
N ALA A 59 12.93 9.87 5.93
CA ALA A 59 13.25 10.25 4.55
C ALA A 59 12.58 11.55 4.10
N GLY A 60 11.75 12.15 4.94
CA GLY A 60 11.01 13.35 4.59
C GLY A 60 9.90 13.11 3.60
N VAL A 61 9.36 11.89 3.53
CA VAL A 61 8.23 11.55 2.65
C VAL A 61 6.94 11.76 3.44
N GLU A 62 6.09 12.61 2.93
CA GLU A 62 4.87 13.01 3.64
C GLU A 62 3.78 11.92 3.58
N ILE A 63 3.16 11.68 4.73
CA ILE A 63 1.97 10.83 4.85
C ILE A 63 0.82 11.73 5.29
N ASP A 64 -0.29 11.69 4.56
CA ASP A 64 -1.47 12.45 4.92
C ASP A 64 -2.19 11.82 6.11
N HIS A 65 -2.51 10.55 6.01
CA HIS A 65 -3.14 9.83 7.12
C HIS A 65 -3.03 8.32 6.95
N VAL A 66 -3.37 7.61 8.02
CA VAL A 66 -3.39 6.16 8.08
C VAL A 66 -4.74 5.72 8.63
N GLU A 67 -5.35 4.72 8.01
CA GLU A 67 -6.64 4.17 8.44
C GLU A 67 -6.53 2.67 8.63
N GLY A 68 -7.34 2.13 9.53
CA GLY A 68 -7.46 0.69 9.69
C GLY A 68 -6.46 0.01 10.62
N MET A 69 -5.62 0.77 11.31
CA MET A 69 -4.61 0.20 12.22
C MET A 69 -5.23 -0.67 13.31
N GLU A 70 -6.36 -0.26 13.86
CA GLU A 70 -7.02 -0.98 14.93
C GLU A 70 -7.57 -2.32 14.42
N PHE A 71 -8.25 -2.31 13.29
CA PHE A 71 -8.77 -3.52 12.66
C PHE A 71 -7.63 -4.45 12.23
N GLY A 72 -6.63 -3.89 11.52
CA GLY A 72 -5.44 -4.63 11.10
C GLY A 72 -5.60 -5.53 9.89
N GLY A 73 -6.83 -5.76 9.42
CA GLY A 73 -7.07 -6.61 8.25
C GLY A 73 -6.92 -5.89 6.92
N TRP A 74 -7.14 -4.60 6.93
CA TRP A 74 -6.95 -3.72 5.79
C TRP A 74 -6.47 -2.38 6.32
N ILE A 75 -5.19 -2.09 6.11
CA ILE A 75 -4.60 -0.82 6.53
C ILE A 75 -4.34 0.01 5.28
N LEU A 76 -4.78 1.25 5.30
CA LEU A 76 -4.60 2.18 4.21
C LEU A 76 -3.65 3.27 4.67
N ILE A 77 -2.61 3.54 3.86
CA ILE A 77 -1.69 4.64 4.13
C ILE A 77 -1.74 5.59 2.93
N ASP A 78 -2.18 6.81 3.19
CA ASP A 78 -2.31 7.82 2.15
C ASP A 78 -1.05 8.67 2.08
N PHE A 79 -0.28 8.47 1.01
CA PHE A 79 0.93 9.25 0.73
C PHE A 79 0.63 10.41 -0.24
N LEU A 80 -0.62 10.82 -0.35
CA LEU A 80 -1.13 11.86 -1.25
C LEU A 80 -1.32 11.33 -2.68
N ASP A 81 -0.29 11.27 -3.47
CA ASP A 81 -0.37 10.75 -4.84
C ASP A 81 -0.30 9.22 -4.92
N VAL A 82 0.09 8.56 -3.83
CA VAL A 82 0.16 7.10 -3.74
C VAL A 82 -0.64 6.65 -2.53
N ILE A 83 -1.55 5.71 -2.73
CA ILE A 83 -2.28 5.09 -1.63
C ILE A 83 -1.83 3.65 -1.50
N VAL A 84 -1.35 3.29 -0.32
CA VAL A 84 -0.88 1.92 -0.02
C VAL A 84 -2.00 1.18 0.69
N HIS A 85 -2.29 -0.03 0.21
CA HIS A 85 -3.27 -0.94 0.79
C HIS A 85 -2.55 -2.18 1.29
N ILE A 86 -2.57 -2.41 2.59
CA ILE A 86 -1.99 -3.60 3.20
C ILE A 86 -3.13 -4.48 3.69
N PHE A 87 -3.24 -5.69 3.14
CA PHE A 87 -4.32 -6.62 3.46
C PHE A 87 -3.78 -7.90 4.07
N THR A 88 -4.58 -8.53 4.93
CA THR A 88 -4.40 -9.96 5.19
C THR A 88 -4.87 -10.72 3.95
N PRO A 89 -4.43 -11.98 3.75
CA PRO A 89 -4.80 -12.73 2.54
C PRO A 89 -6.30 -12.84 2.33
N GLU A 90 -7.05 -13.13 3.38
CA GLU A 90 -8.51 -13.30 3.31
C GLU A 90 -9.20 -12.03 2.87
N LEU A 91 -8.77 -10.87 3.39
CA LEU A 91 -9.43 -9.62 3.07
C LEU A 91 -9.01 -9.07 1.70
N ARG A 92 -7.80 -9.36 1.26
CA ARG A 92 -7.39 -9.00 -0.10
C ARG A 92 -8.31 -9.67 -1.13
N GLU A 93 -8.57 -10.95 -0.91
CA GLU A 93 -9.49 -11.72 -1.76
C GLU A 93 -10.93 -11.23 -1.62
N TYR A 94 -11.36 -11.03 -0.39
CA TYR A 94 -12.74 -10.61 -0.10
C TYR A 94 -13.10 -9.27 -0.73
N TYR A 95 -12.25 -8.26 -0.56
CA TYR A 95 -12.54 -6.93 -1.11
C TYR A 95 -12.21 -6.82 -2.59
N GLY A 96 -11.23 -7.57 -3.07
CA GLY A 96 -10.89 -7.65 -4.49
C GLY A 96 -10.65 -6.31 -5.17
N ILE A 97 -9.93 -5.39 -4.54
CA ILE A 97 -9.75 -4.06 -5.14
C ILE A 97 -8.98 -4.10 -6.45
N GLU A 98 -8.12 -5.10 -6.66
CA GLU A 98 -7.43 -5.28 -7.93
C GLU A 98 -8.42 -5.60 -9.06
N TRP A 99 -9.49 -6.28 -8.73
CA TRP A 99 -10.57 -6.62 -9.62
C TRP A 99 -11.38 -5.36 -10.00
N ILE A 100 -11.68 -4.53 -8.98
CA ILE A 100 -12.39 -3.26 -9.17
C ILE A 100 -11.58 -2.34 -10.08
N TRP A 101 -10.27 -2.31 -9.91
CA TRP A 101 -9.36 -1.48 -10.68
C TRP A 101 -8.65 -2.26 -11.78
N SER A 102 -9.32 -3.25 -12.36
CA SER A 102 -8.73 -4.14 -13.37
C SER A 102 -8.28 -3.44 -14.64
N GLU A 103 -8.81 -2.25 -14.94
CA GLU A 103 -8.39 -1.46 -16.10
C GLU A 103 -7.10 -0.67 -15.86
N ALA A 104 -6.63 -0.61 -14.62
CA ALA A 104 -5.40 0.09 -14.30
C ALA A 104 -4.19 -0.67 -14.85
N GLU A 105 -3.21 0.07 -15.33
CA GLU A 105 -1.95 -0.54 -15.78
C GLU A 105 -1.13 -0.96 -14.58
N ARG A 106 -0.52 -2.15 -14.67
CA ARG A 106 0.43 -2.59 -13.67
C ARG A 106 1.79 -1.99 -13.97
N VAL A 107 2.39 -1.41 -12.94
CA VAL A 107 3.70 -0.77 -13.04
C VAL A 107 4.76 -1.73 -12.54
N LYS A 108 5.80 -1.91 -13.34
CA LYS A 108 6.97 -2.72 -12.93
C LYS A 108 8.04 -1.77 -12.41
N LEU A 109 8.56 -2.09 -11.24
CA LEU A 109 9.62 -1.28 -10.62
C LEU A 109 10.92 -2.04 -10.50
#